data_bfa2d27a59904906152ff5f1f0c823a5
#
_entry.id   bfa2d27a59904906152ff5f1f0c823a5
#
_cell.length_a   1.000
_cell.length_b   1.000
_cell.length_c   1.000
_cell.angle_alpha   90.00
_cell.angle_beta   90.00
_cell.angle_gamma   90.00
#
_symmetry.space_group_name_H-M   'P 1'
#
loop_
_entity.id
_entity.type
_entity.pdbx_description
1 polymer ?
#
loop_
_entity_poly.entity_id
_entity_poly.type
_entity_poly.pdbx_seq_one_letter_code
_entity_poly.pdbx_strand_id
1 'polypeptide(L)'
;MQPQKVAENVALTDIAIRQAKAGPKAIKLADGGDMFLLVTPAGGKLWRLKYRADGLEKLLAIGAYPEIGLGEARRRREEARELIALGKDPAREKQRAKVRARLNAADTFKAITDEYCAKRRRDGEKGWAPATAVRSEYLLSLVCGSIGKLPIAEIEPADVLMAIRRIEGKGKLESARRSLQLAGAVFRYAVATARLRSDPTRDLRGALTAPTVTHYGAITEAKKVGELLRAIDGYEGSGITKLALQIAPHVFVRPGELRHSEWSEIDLDGALWTIPAGKMKMRKAHVVPLSSQAVELFRQMHAVTGPQGYVFPSIRTRARPMSENTVNAGLRRLGYATDEMTAHGFRAMASTLLNESGKWNPDAIERALAHGDTDKVRAAYHRGAHWNERVKMAQWWSEYLDTLRRGAEVVPLRRREQST
;
A
#
# COMPACT_ATOMS: atom_id res chain seq x y z
N MET A 1 65.29 54.15 13.85
CA MET A 1 64.24 53.30 14.34
C MET A 1 62.93 54.07 14.39
N GLN A 2 62.04 53.87 13.41
CA GLN A 2 60.70 54.47 13.45
C GLN A 2 59.77 53.45 14.03
N PRO A 3 58.81 53.84 14.95
CA PRO A 3 57.86 52.91 15.56
C PRO A 3 56.83 52.52 14.49
N GLN A 4 56.67 51.21 14.34
CA GLN A 4 55.53 50.64 13.58
C GLN A 4 54.23 51.10 14.29
N LYS A 5 53.39 51.84 13.54
CA LYS A 5 52.03 52.12 13.94
C LYS A 5 51.27 50.80 14.12
N VAL A 6 50.99 50.44 15.36
CA VAL A 6 49.96 49.48 15.73
C VAL A 6 48.63 50.03 15.24
N ALA A 7 48.06 49.45 14.19
CA ALA A 7 46.73 49.82 13.72
C ALA A 7 45.72 49.50 14.81
N GLU A 8 45.13 50.54 15.41
CA GLU A 8 44.00 50.43 16.32
C GLU A 8 42.90 49.60 15.66
N ASN A 9 42.45 48.59 16.35
CA ASN A 9 41.44 47.64 15.91
C ASN A 9 40.06 48.31 16.02
N VAL A 10 39.82 49.34 15.15
CA VAL A 10 38.56 50.07 15.10
C VAL A 10 37.55 49.21 14.33
N ALA A 11 36.47 48.84 15.00
CA ALA A 11 35.37 48.10 14.38
C ALA A 11 34.80 48.86 13.18
N LEU A 12 34.57 48.21 12.07
CA LEU A 12 34.05 48.80 10.84
C LEU A 12 32.66 49.45 11.09
N THR A 13 32.40 50.50 10.34
CA THR A 13 31.06 51.13 10.26
C THR A 13 30.47 50.96 8.88
N ASP A 14 29.15 50.99 8.74
CA ASP A 14 28.51 50.92 7.42
C ASP A 14 28.92 52.06 6.49
N ILE A 15 29.24 53.23 7.03
CA ILE A 15 29.74 54.37 6.28
C ILE A 15 31.12 54.01 5.65
N ALA A 16 32.02 53.47 6.47
CA ALA A 16 33.36 53.11 6.02
C ALA A 16 33.30 51.99 4.93
N ILE A 17 32.36 51.04 5.11
CA ILE A 17 32.15 49.98 4.13
C ILE A 17 31.63 50.53 2.79
N ARG A 18 30.68 51.46 2.81
CA ARG A 18 30.14 52.11 1.61
C ARG A 18 31.20 52.89 0.89
N GLN A 19 32.00 53.68 1.61
CA GLN A 19 33.04 54.56 1.08
C GLN A 19 34.28 53.81 0.60
N ALA A 20 34.46 52.54 0.99
CA ALA A 20 35.62 51.73 0.56
C ALA A 20 35.65 51.59 -0.95
N LYS A 21 36.70 52.12 -1.61
CA LYS A 21 36.92 52.08 -3.05
C LYS A 21 37.90 50.99 -3.41
N ALA A 22 37.74 50.38 -4.62
CA ALA A 22 38.66 49.42 -5.16
C ALA A 22 40.01 50.11 -5.43
N GLY A 23 41.08 49.40 -5.20
CA GLY A 23 42.45 49.79 -5.53
C GLY A 23 43.09 48.79 -6.50
N PRO A 24 44.33 49.04 -6.96
CA PRO A 24 45.04 48.15 -7.90
C PRO A 24 45.32 46.76 -7.29
N LYS A 25 45.29 46.64 -5.96
CA LYS A 25 45.39 45.37 -5.21
C LYS A 25 44.21 45.24 -4.25
N ALA A 26 43.85 44.01 -3.88
CA ALA A 26 42.82 43.75 -2.91
C ALA A 26 43.15 44.38 -1.53
N ILE A 27 42.19 45.10 -0.95
CA ILE A 27 42.32 45.79 0.35
C ILE A 27 41.56 45.01 1.41
N LYS A 28 42.17 44.80 2.58
CA LYS A 28 41.54 44.21 3.74
C LYS A 28 41.20 45.24 4.76
N LEU A 29 39.92 45.34 5.11
CA LEU A 29 39.41 46.20 6.16
C LEU A 29 39.00 45.35 7.35
N ALA A 30 39.76 45.41 8.44
CA ALA A 30 39.51 44.57 9.64
C ALA A 30 38.27 45.07 10.41
N ASP A 31 37.41 44.13 10.89
CA ASP A 31 36.25 44.40 11.77
C ASP A 31 36.42 43.84 13.19
N GLY A 32 37.59 43.27 13.48
CA GLY A 32 37.81 42.56 14.76
C GLY A 32 37.37 41.11 14.75
N GLY A 33 37.87 40.35 15.73
CA GLY A 33 37.54 38.89 15.85
C GLY A 33 37.92 38.09 14.64
N ASP A 34 39.05 38.43 14.00
CA ASP A 34 39.59 37.81 12.80
C ASP A 34 38.68 37.90 11.53
N MET A 35 37.61 38.73 11.59
CA MET A 35 36.76 39.05 10.45
C MET A 35 37.28 40.32 9.73
N PHE A 36 37.21 40.33 8.41
CA PHE A 36 37.55 41.47 7.57
C PHE A 36 36.71 41.53 6.30
N LEU A 37 36.52 42.74 5.79
CA LEU A 37 35.97 42.97 4.46
C LEU A 37 37.12 43.00 3.45
N LEU A 38 37.10 42.11 2.45
CA LEU A 38 38.02 42.10 1.32
C LEU A 38 37.38 42.90 0.20
N VAL A 39 37.97 44.06 -0.13
CA VAL A 39 37.61 44.84 -1.32
C VAL A 39 38.51 44.41 -2.47
N THR A 40 37.91 43.79 -3.47
CA THR A 40 38.64 43.28 -4.63
C THR A 40 38.96 44.41 -5.62
N PRO A 41 39.98 44.26 -6.51
CA PRO A 41 40.27 45.27 -7.54
C PRO A 41 39.08 45.52 -8.49
N ALA A 42 38.20 44.54 -8.67
CA ALA A 42 36.98 44.68 -9.46
C ALA A 42 35.81 45.34 -8.69
N GLY A 43 36.04 45.85 -7.49
CA GLY A 43 35.04 46.56 -6.68
C GLY A 43 34.16 45.63 -5.81
N GLY A 44 34.28 44.33 -5.89
CA GLY A 44 33.55 43.40 -5.05
C GLY A 44 33.97 43.50 -3.59
N LYS A 45 33.03 43.51 -2.67
CA LYS A 45 33.21 43.60 -1.21
C LYS A 45 32.81 42.30 -0.55
N LEU A 46 33.78 41.53 -0.03
CA LEU A 46 33.58 40.16 0.41
C LEU A 46 33.94 40.01 1.92
N TRP A 47 33.00 39.58 2.72
CA TRP A 47 33.24 39.25 4.13
C TRP A 47 34.03 37.95 4.24
N ARG A 48 35.11 37.96 5.02
CA ARG A 48 35.99 36.82 5.30
C ARG A 48 36.27 36.73 6.76
N LEU A 49 36.31 35.49 7.29
CA LEU A 49 36.77 35.17 8.63
C LEU A 49 37.97 34.28 8.55
N LYS A 50 39.07 34.69 9.20
CA LYS A 50 40.26 33.90 9.38
C LYS A 50 40.12 33.06 10.64
N TYR A 51 40.43 31.77 10.58
CA TYR A 51 40.30 30.88 11.74
C TYR A 51 41.31 29.72 11.66
N ARG A 52 41.49 29.02 12.75
CA ARG A 52 42.31 27.81 12.81
C ARG A 52 41.42 26.58 13.05
N ALA A 53 41.65 25.52 12.27
CA ALA A 53 41.05 24.21 12.47
C ALA A 53 42.08 23.13 12.07
N ASP A 54 42.15 22.07 12.85
CA ASP A 54 43.14 20.97 12.68
C ASP A 54 44.60 21.49 12.62
N GLY A 55 44.94 22.52 13.40
CA GLY A 55 46.28 23.15 13.42
C GLY A 55 46.60 24.06 12.24
N LEU A 56 45.74 24.12 11.23
CA LEU A 56 45.95 24.91 10.01
C LEU A 56 45.13 26.21 10.02
N GLU A 57 45.71 27.27 9.48
CA GLU A 57 45.02 28.52 9.25
C GLU A 57 44.12 28.39 8.01
N LYS A 58 42.84 28.74 8.18
CA LYS A 58 41.80 28.66 7.12
C LYS A 58 41.06 29.98 7.01
N LEU A 59 40.39 30.15 5.83
CA LEU A 59 39.60 31.34 5.53
C LEU A 59 38.16 30.94 5.18
N LEU A 60 37.20 31.41 6.00
CA LEU A 60 35.79 31.20 5.74
C LEU A 60 35.19 32.35 4.95
N ALA A 61 34.49 32.04 3.85
CA ALA A 61 33.67 33.00 3.13
C ALA A 61 32.32 33.18 3.81
N ILE A 62 32.08 34.34 4.43
CA ILE A 62 30.83 34.68 5.11
C ILE A 62 29.76 35.08 4.11
N GLY A 63 30.09 36.02 3.17
CA GLY A 63 29.17 36.47 2.13
C GLY A 63 29.66 37.73 1.42
N ALA A 64 28.87 38.31 0.53
CA ALA A 64 29.15 39.54 -0.18
C ALA A 64 28.31 40.71 0.38
N TYR A 65 28.92 41.91 0.44
CA TYR A 65 28.20 43.14 0.69
C TYR A 65 27.74 43.70 -0.67
N PRO A 66 26.52 44.30 -0.80
CA PRO A 66 25.57 44.64 0.27
C PRO A 66 24.60 43.55 0.68
N GLU A 67 24.55 42.38 0.02
CA GLU A 67 23.63 41.28 0.33
C GLU A 67 23.75 40.86 1.80
N ILE A 68 24.96 40.83 2.33
CA ILE A 68 25.23 40.59 3.76
C ILE A 68 25.75 41.90 4.33
N GLY A 69 24.88 42.57 5.10
CA GLY A 69 25.24 43.80 5.85
C GLY A 69 26.18 43.51 7.01
N LEU A 70 26.75 44.55 7.63
CA LEU A 70 27.72 44.44 8.72
C LEU A 70 27.20 43.68 9.91
N GLY A 71 25.94 43.97 10.35
CA GLY A 71 25.30 43.30 11.50
C GLY A 71 25.15 41.78 11.27
N GLU A 72 24.70 41.40 10.07
CA GLU A 72 24.56 40.01 9.69
C GLU A 72 25.92 39.31 9.53
N ALA A 73 26.92 39.96 9.01
CA ALA A 73 28.29 39.44 8.92
C ALA A 73 28.86 39.15 10.33
N ARG A 74 28.63 40.01 11.28
CA ARG A 74 29.03 39.82 12.69
C ARG A 74 28.30 38.65 13.34
N ARG A 75 26.97 38.52 13.12
CA ARG A 75 26.20 37.36 13.59
C ARG A 75 26.76 36.06 13.07
N ARG A 76 27.02 35.96 11.75
CA ARG A 76 27.63 34.76 11.13
C ARG A 76 29.06 34.49 11.60
N ARG A 77 29.81 35.51 11.97
CA ARG A 77 31.11 35.34 12.61
C ARG A 77 30.95 34.62 13.97
N GLU A 78 30.02 35.07 14.82
CA GLU A 78 29.80 34.43 16.12
C GLU A 78 29.32 32.97 15.96
N GLU A 79 28.40 32.71 15.05
CA GLU A 79 27.98 31.31 14.74
C GLU A 79 29.18 30.42 14.32
N ALA A 80 30.08 30.96 13.48
CA ALA A 80 31.28 30.25 13.07
C ALA A 80 32.25 30.02 14.25
N ARG A 81 32.38 31.00 15.18
CA ARG A 81 33.20 30.86 16.38
C ARG A 81 32.65 29.81 17.35
N GLU A 82 31.34 29.75 17.53
CA GLU A 82 30.68 28.70 18.30
C GLU A 82 31.00 27.30 17.75
N LEU A 83 30.92 27.12 16.42
CA LEU A 83 31.29 25.86 15.78
C LEU A 83 32.77 25.49 16.04
N ILE A 84 33.69 26.46 15.96
CA ILE A 84 35.12 26.27 16.23
C ILE A 84 35.33 25.88 17.71
N ALA A 85 34.64 26.52 18.64
CA ALA A 85 34.72 26.20 20.07
C ALA A 85 34.24 24.76 20.36
N LEU A 86 33.28 24.25 19.56
CA LEU A 86 32.80 22.86 19.59
C LEU A 86 33.72 21.88 18.82
N GLY A 87 34.87 22.30 18.37
CA GLY A 87 35.82 21.47 17.60
C GLY A 87 35.38 21.17 16.17
N LYS A 88 34.39 21.90 15.63
CA LYS A 88 33.87 21.71 14.27
C LYS A 88 34.46 22.73 13.30
N ASP A 89 34.79 22.32 12.10
CA ASP A 89 35.24 23.19 11.02
C ASP A 89 34.04 23.86 10.32
N PRO A 90 33.84 25.19 10.44
CA PRO A 90 32.72 25.89 9.83
C PRO A 90 32.62 25.76 8.31
N ALA A 91 33.76 25.68 7.60
CA ALA A 91 33.78 25.51 6.15
C ALA A 91 33.28 24.10 5.77
N ARG A 92 33.69 23.07 6.49
CA ARG A 92 33.19 21.69 6.30
C ARG A 92 31.70 21.59 6.61
N GLU A 93 31.23 22.21 7.70
CA GLU A 93 29.81 22.20 8.04
C GLU A 93 28.95 22.92 6.99
N LYS A 94 29.40 24.07 6.48
CA LYS A 94 28.75 24.78 5.38
C LYS A 94 28.67 23.93 4.12
N GLN A 95 29.76 23.25 3.77
CA GLN A 95 29.80 22.36 2.61
C GLN A 95 28.88 21.14 2.79
N ARG A 96 28.89 20.53 3.98
CA ARG A 96 27.96 19.43 4.31
C ARG A 96 26.51 19.85 4.24
N ALA A 97 26.17 21.03 4.75
CA ALA A 97 24.82 21.59 4.68
C ALA A 97 24.38 21.81 3.23
N LYS A 98 25.29 22.34 2.38
CA LYS A 98 25.00 22.55 0.95
C LYS A 98 24.79 21.23 0.20
N VAL A 99 25.61 20.22 0.47
CA VAL A 99 25.46 18.88 -0.13
C VAL A 99 24.17 18.24 0.34
N ARG A 100 23.87 18.32 1.66
CA ARG A 100 22.61 17.81 2.22
C ARG A 100 21.39 18.50 1.63
N ALA A 101 21.41 19.83 1.49
CA ALA A 101 20.31 20.59 0.87
C ALA A 101 20.08 20.15 -0.59
N ARG A 102 21.16 19.91 -1.35
CA ARG A 102 21.08 19.44 -2.74
C ARG A 102 20.51 18.01 -2.83
N LEU A 103 20.94 17.11 -1.95
CA LEU A 103 20.41 15.75 -1.88
C LEU A 103 18.93 15.77 -1.45
N ASN A 104 18.59 16.53 -0.42
CA ASN A 104 17.22 16.67 0.04
C ASN A 104 16.29 17.21 -1.05
N ALA A 105 16.74 18.18 -1.86
CA ALA A 105 15.94 18.72 -2.96
C ALA A 105 15.63 17.68 -4.06
N ALA A 106 16.52 16.69 -4.26
CA ALA A 106 16.30 15.59 -5.19
C ALA A 106 15.40 14.48 -4.62
N ASP A 107 15.43 14.29 -3.30
CA ASP A 107 14.68 13.27 -2.57
C ASP A 107 13.24 13.74 -2.29
N THR A 108 12.44 13.97 -3.34
CA THR A 108 11.03 14.31 -3.19
C THR A 108 10.22 13.10 -2.70
N PHE A 109 9.06 13.32 -2.06
CA PHE A 109 8.17 12.24 -1.65
C PHE A 109 7.80 11.33 -2.83
N LYS A 110 7.58 11.88 -4.02
CA LYS A 110 7.30 11.11 -5.24
C LYS A 110 8.47 10.22 -5.64
N ALA A 111 9.70 10.76 -5.66
CA ALA A 111 10.89 9.99 -6.02
C ALA A 111 11.11 8.81 -5.07
N ILE A 112 10.97 9.04 -3.75
CA ILE A 112 11.09 7.98 -2.74
C ILE A 112 9.93 6.97 -2.85
N THR A 113 8.73 7.44 -3.17
CA THR A 113 7.58 6.55 -3.42
C THR A 113 7.84 5.61 -4.60
N ASP A 114 8.36 6.13 -5.71
CA ASP A 114 8.66 5.32 -6.89
C ASP A 114 9.75 4.27 -6.60
N GLU A 115 10.79 4.68 -5.88
CA GLU A 115 11.86 3.78 -5.44
C GLU A 115 11.31 2.67 -4.50
N TYR A 116 10.47 3.04 -3.54
CA TYR A 116 9.81 2.11 -2.65
C TYR A 116 8.93 1.11 -3.40
N CYS A 117 8.11 1.59 -4.34
CA CYS A 117 7.26 0.73 -5.16
C CYS A 117 8.09 -0.24 -6.02
N ALA A 118 9.17 0.25 -6.65
CA ALA A 118 10.09 -0.59 -7.42
C ALA A 118 10.76 -1.66 -6.55
N LYS A 119 11.16 -1.31 -5.32
CA LYS A 119 11.68 -2.26 -4.33
C LYS A 119 10.62 -3.31 -3.99
N ARG A 120 9.39 -2.90 -3.63
CA ARG A 120 8.31 -3.83 -3.25
C ARG A 120 7.89 -4.78 -4.37
N ARG A 121 8.09 -4.41 -5.64
CA ARG A 121 7.89 -5.30 -6.79
C ARG A 121 8.98 -6.35 -6.92
N ARG A 122 10.22 -6.05 -6.49
CA ARG A 122 11.39 -6.94 -6.60
C ARG A 122 11.66 -7.81 -5.37
N ASP A 123 10.98 -7.57 -4.25
CA ASP A 123 11.23 -8.26 -2.97
C ASP A 123 10.87 -9.77 -2.96
N GLY A 124 10.67 -10.39 -4.10
CA GLY A 124 10.37 -11.83 -4.24
C GLY A 124 9.10 -12.23 -3.47
N GLU A 125 9.19 -13.25 -2.63
CA GLU A 125 8.04 -13.76 -1.85
C GLU A 125 7.46 -12.72 -0.88
N LYS A 126 8.28 -11.81 -0.37
CA LYS A 126 7.86 -10.72 0.52
C LYS A 126 7.37 -9.49 -0.25
N GLY A 127 7.47 -9.51 -1.57
CA GLY A 127 7.05 -8.45 -2.46
C GLY A 127 5.53 -8.36 -2.62
N TRP A 128 5.11 -7.32 -3.33
CA TRP A 128 3.70 -7.17 -3.68
C TRP A 128 3.30 -8.12 -4.82
N ALA A 129 2.15 -8.78 -4.66
CA ALA A 129 1.48 -9.40 -5.82
C ALA A 129 1.07 -8.31 -6.83
N PRO A 130 0.98 -8.61 -8.14
CA PRO A 130 0.68 -7.62 -9.19
C PRO A 130 -0.55 -6.76 -8.89
N ALA A 131 -1.66 -7.35 -8.47
CA ALA A 131 -2.88 -6.62 -8.12
C ALA A 131 -2.69 -5.72 -6.89
N THR A 132 -1.88 -6.15 -5.90
CA THR A 132 -1.54 -5.35 -4.73
C THR A 132 -0.66 -4.16 -5.12
N ALA A 133 0.30 -4.36 -6.04
CA ALA A 133 1.16 -3.29 -6.54
C ALA A 133 0.33 -2.20 -7.21
N VAL A 134 -0.51 -2.55 -8.18
CA VAL A 134 -1.39 -1.61 -8.89
C VAL A 134 -2.25 -0.81 -7.92
N ARG A 135 -2.89 -1.49 -6.95
CA ARG A 135 -3.73 -0.81 -5.96
C ARG A 135 -2.94 0.11 -5.03
N SER A 136 -1.76 -0.33 -4.56
CA SER A 136 -0.92 0.46 -3.66
C SER A 136 -0.37 1.69 -4.35
N GLU A 137 0.08 1.57 -5.59
CA GLU A 137 0.55 2.69 -6.41
C GLU A 137 -0.56 3.70 -6.69
N TYR A 138 -1.78 3.22 -6.98
CA TYR A 138 -2.94 4.11 -7.11
C TYR A 138 -3.19 4.90 -5.81
N LEU A 139 -3.19 4.25 -4.65
CA LEU A 139 -3.40 4.92 -3.37
C LEU A 139 -2.28 5.92 -3.05
N LEU A 140 -1.04 5.56 -3.33
CA LEU A 140 0.11 6.47 -3.18
C LEU A 140 0.05 7.63 -4.16
N SER A 141 -0.45 7.44 -5.38
CA SER A 141 -0.61 8.52 -6.36
C SER A 141 -1.58 9.61 -5.86
N LEU A 142 -2.60 9.24 -5.08
CA LEU A 142 -3.52 10.21 -4.46
C LEU A 142 -2.79 11.12 -3.46
N VAL A 143 -1.83 10.57 -2.70
CA VAL A 143 -1.00 11.34 -1.76
C VAL A 143 0.02 12.18 -2.51
N CYS A 144 0.68 11.60 -3.51
CA CYS A 144 1.65 12.30 -4.37
C CYS A 144 1.04 13.51 -5.08
N GLY A 145 -0.25 13.48 -5.39
CA GLY A 145 -0.97 14.64 -5.95
C GLY A 145 -0.95 15.89 -5.05
N SER A 146 -0.71 15.73 -3.76
CA SER A 146 -0.64 16.84 -2.79
C SER A 146 0.79 17.17 -2.37
N ILE A 147 1.56 16.17 -1.92
CA ILE A 147 2.89 16.35 -1.32
C ILE A 147 4.03 15.77 -2.16
N GLY A 148 3.74 15.22 -3.33
CA GLY A 148 4.72 14.47 -4.14
C GLY A 148 5.94 15.28 -4.57
N LYS A 149 5.80 16.60 -4.75
CA LYS A 149 6.90 17.50 -5.18
C LYS A 149 7.72 18.02 -4.01
N LEU A 150 7.27 17.87 -2.77
CA LEU A 150 7.99 18.36 -1.61
C LEU A 150 9.20 17.46 -1.31
N PRO A 151 10.35 18.03 -0.90
CA PRO A 151 11.46 17.27 -0.35
C PRO A 151 10.96 16.46 0.87
N ILE A 152 11.27 15.16 0.91
CA ILE A 152 10.73 14.28 1.95
C ILE A 152 11.16 14.70 3.36
N ALA A 153 12.34 15.33 3.47
CA ALA A 153 12.88 15.83 4.73
C ALA A 153 12.16 17.07 5.28
N GLU A 154 11.37 17.75 4.44
CA GLU A 154 10.64 18.98 4.80
C GLU A 154 9.14 18.74 5.07
N ILE A 155 8.67 17.50 4.83
CA ILE A 155 7.26 17.15 5.02
C ILE A 155 6.96 16.99 6.52
N GLU A 156 6.02 17.79 6.98
CA GLU A 156 5.52 17.74 8.36
C GLU A 156 4.24 16.90 8.50
N PRO A 157 3.88 16.46 9.71
CA PRO A 157 2.63 15.74 9.96
C PRO A 157 1.38 16.44 9.42
N ALA A 158 1.35 17.77 9.47
CA ALA A 158 0.23 18.59 8.98
C ALA A 158 0.05 18.44 7.45
N ASP A 159 1.14 18.40 6.69
CA ASP A 159 1.09 18.25 5.22
C ASP A 159 0.50 16.89 4.83
N VAL A 160 0.94 15.84 5.54
CA VAL A 160 0.41 14.49 5.32
C VAL A 160 -1.07 14.44 5.67
N LEU A 161 -1.46 14.96 6.83
CA LEU A 161 -2.85 14.97 7.28
C LEU A 161 -3.75 15.71 6.28
N MET A 162 -3.31 16.87 5.78
CA MET A 162 -4.04 17.63 4.76
C MET A 162 -4.22 16.81 3.47
N ALA A 163 -3.16 16.12 3.00
CA ALA A 163 -3.22 15.27 1.81
C ALA A 163 -4.23 14.12 1.98
N ILE A 164 -4.25 13.49 3.16
CA ILE A 164 -5.16 12.37 3.46
C ILE A 164 -6.60 12.86 3.65
N ARG A 165 -6.82 13.99 4.32
CA ARG A 165 -8.17 14.59 4.48
C ARG A 165 -8.81 14.98 3.16
N ARG A 166 -8.03 15.33 2.14
CA ARG A 166 -8.53 15.53 0.77
C ARG A 166 -9.15 14.25 0.17
N ILE A 167 -8.64 13.08 0.54
CA ILE A 167 -9.19 11.78 0.09
C ILE A 167 -10.44 11.47 0.91
N GLU A 168 -10.39 11.70 2.21
CA GLU A 168 -11.49 11.52 3.17
C GLU A 168 -12.70 12.38 2.80
N GLY A 169 -12.49 13.67 2.50
CA GLY A 169 -13.54 14.61 2.10
C GLY A 169 -14.29 14.25 0.81
N LYS A 170 -13.77 13.29 0.03
CA LYS A 170 -14.48 12.69 -1.11
C LYS A 170 -15.33 11.46 -0.71
N GLY A 171 -15.55 11.23 0.58
CA GLY A 171 -16.27 10.07 1.11
C GLY A 171 -15.49 8.76 1.05
N LYS A 172 -14.19 8.77 0.67
CA LYS A 172 -13.38 7.56 0.47
C LYS A 172 -12.61 7.19 1.75
N LEU A 173 -13.31 6.94 2.86
CA LEU A 173 -12.72 6.74 4.19
C LEU A 173 -11.68 5.60 4.22
N GLU A 174 -12.02 4.42 3.68
CA GLU A 174 -11.10 3.28 3.62
C GLU A 174 -9.87 3.55 2.74
N SER A 175 -10.05 4.28 1.62
CA SER A 175 -8.93 4.69 0.77
C SER A 175 -8.02 5.68 1.49
N ALA A 176 -8.57 6.63 2.24
CA ALA A 176 -7.83 7.58 3.06
C ALA A 176 -6.97 6.84 4.10
N ARG A 177 -7.58 5.92 4.86
CA ARG A 177 -6.89 5.11 5.86
C ARG A 177 -5.75 4.28 5.27
N ARG A 178 -6.00 3.62 4.13
CA ARG A 178 -4.97 2.82 3.44
C ARG A 178 -3.88 3.68 2.82
N SER A 179 -4.22 4.86 2.30
CA SER A 179 -3.25 5.82 1.79
C SER A 179 -2.31 6.31 2.90
N LEU A 180 -2.82 6.62 4.09
CA LEU A 180 -2.00 6.97 5.26
C LEU A 180 -1.07 5.82 5.65
N GLN A 181 -1.56 4.59 5.71
CA GLN A 181 -0.75 3.40 6.02
C GLN A 181 0.40 3.21 5.01
N LEU A 182 0.12 3.38 3.72
CA LEU A 182 1.13 3.26 2.65
C LEU A 182 2.13 4.42 2.66
N ALA A 183 1.67 5.66 2.88
CA ALA A 183 2.54 6.82 3.05
C ALA A 183 3.50 6.61 4.22
N GLY A 184 3.02 6.12 5.38
CA GLY A 184 3.87 5.75 6.49
C GLY A 184 4.90 4.67 6.15
N ALA A 185 4.56 3.72 5.28
CA ALA A 185 5.55 2.75 4.80
C ALA A 185 6.64 3.39 3.93
N VAL A 186 6.30 4.38 3.09
CA VAL A 186 7.27 5.17 2.31
C VAL A 186 8.17 5.99 3.24
N PHE A 187 7.60 6.68 4.24
CA PHE A 187 8.40 7.45 5.21
C PHE A 187 9.34 6.55 6.02
N ARG A 188 8.88 5.39 6.49
CA ARG A 188 9.75 4.41 7.17
C ARG A 188 10.85 3.88 6.26
N TYR A 189 10.57 3.72 4.97
CA TYR A 189 11.60 3.38 3.99
C TYR A 189 12.64 4.51 3.86
N ALA A 190 12.21 5.77 3.82
CA ALA A 190 13.11 6.93 3.82
C ALA A 190 13.96 7.00 5.09
N VAL A 191 13.42 6.66 6.26
CA VAL A 191 14.18 6.53 7.52
C VAL A 191 15.22 5.40 7.41
N ALA A 192 14.82 4.23 6.94
CA ALA A 192 15.71 3.08 6.79
C ALA A 192 16.85 3.31 5.78
N THR A 193 16.66 4.23 4.83
CA THR A 193 17.68 4.64 3.83
C THR A 193 18.39 5.94 4.21
N ALA A 194 18.28 6.39 5.47
CA ALA A 194 18.94 7.56 6.06
C ALA A 194 18.61 8.91 5.39
N ARG A 195 17.48 9.01 4.69
CA ARG A 195 16.98 10.24 4.05
C ARG A 195 16.07 11.05 4.98
N LEU A 196 15.53 10.42 6.02
CA LEU A 196 14.65 11.03 7.01
C LEU A 196 15.06 10.58 8.43
N ARG A 197 14.81 11.41 9.43
CA ARG A 197 15.12 11.08 10.84
C ARG A 197 14.00 10.28 11.51
N SER A 198 12.75 10.61 11.22
CA SER A 198 11.55 9.99 11.82
C SER A 198 10.38 10.00 10.86
N ASP A 199 9.45 9.07 11.05
CA ASP A 199 8.22 8.95 10.27
C ASP A 199 7.19 9.98 10.75
N PRO A 200 6.80 10.99 9.93
CA PRO A 200 5.83 12.02 10.33
C PRO A 200 4.40 11.48 10.46
N THR A 201 4.14 10.23 10.01
CA THR A 201 2.79 9.64 10.11
C THR A 201 2.54 8.92 11.41
N ARG A 202 3.57 8.74 12.26
CA ARG A 202 3.51 7.89 13.46
C ARG A 202 2.36 8.26 14.40
N ASP A 203 2.16 9.55 14.61
CA ASP A 203 1.19 10.07 15.58
C ASP A 203 -0.14 10.51 14.91
N LEU A 204 -0.33 10.22 13.60
CA LEU A 204 -1.56 10.52 12.88
C LEU A 204 -2.64 9.44 13.01
N ARG A 205 -2.37 8.35 13.76
CA ARG A 205 -3.38 7.33 14.04
C ARG A 205 -4.51 7.94 14.87
N GLY A 206 -5.75 7.72 14.44
CA GLY A 206 -6.92 8.28 15.11
C GLY A 206 -7.34 9.68 14.63
N ALA A 207 -6.53 10.34 13.78
CA ALA A 207 -6.88 11.65 13.20
C ALA A 207 -7.92 11.56 12.07
N LEU A 208 -8.22 10.33 11.57
CA LEU A 208 -9.17 10.09 10.49
C LEU A 208 -10.45 9.44 11.02
N THR A 209 -11.56 9.71 10.32
CA THR A 209 -12.84 9.05 10.57
C THR A 209 -12.70 7.55 10.31
N ALA A 210 -13.10 6.73 11.27
CA ALA A 210 -13.12 5.29 11.11
C ALA A 210 -14.18 4.90 10.07
N PRO A 211 -13.84 4.11 9.03
CA PRO A 211 -14.84 3.63 8.11
C PRO A 211 -15.78 2.66 8.82
N THR A 212 -17.07 2.78 8.57
CA THR A 212 -18.04 1.77 9.00
C THR A 212 -17.76 0.48 8.24
N VAL A 213 -17.51 -0.61 8.98
CA VAL A 213 -17.31 -1.93 8.37
C VAL A 213 -18.69 -2.47 8.00
N THR A 214 -19.00 -2.51 6.71
CA THR A 214 -20.15 -3.24 6.18
C THR A 214 -19.69 -4.62 5.74
N HIS A 215 -20.31 -5.67 6.27
CA HIS A 215 -20.10 -7.02 5.76
C HIS A 215 -20.73 -7.17 4.38
N TYR A 216 -20.14 -8.00 3.54
CA TYR A 216 -20.76 -8.33 2.25
C TYR A 216 -22.10 -9.01 2.47
N GLY A 217 -23.12 -8.60 1.72
CA GLY A 217 -24.42 -9.22 1.75
C GLY A 217 -24.32 -10.72 1.43
N ALA A 218 -24.94 -11.55 2.26
CA ALA A 218 -25.00 -13.00 2.10
C ALA A 218 -26.33 -13.52 2.64
N ILE A 219 -27.01 -14.30 1.83
CA ILE A 219 -28.24 -15.01 2.21
C ILE A 219 -27.84 -16.31 2.90
N THR A 220 -28.20 -16.45 4.18
CA THR A 220 -27.90 -17.64 5.00
C THR A 220 -29.15 -18.35 5.51
N GLU A 221 -30.33 -17.78 5.30
CA GLU A 221 -31.61 -18.39 5.63
C GLU A 221 -32.00 -19.42 4.55
N ALA A 222 -32.19 -20.69 4.92
CA ALA A 222 -32.41 -21.80 3.99
C ALA A 222 -33.52 -21.53 2.98
N LYS A 223 -34.67 -20.97 3.40
CA LYS A 223 -35.79 -20.64 2.52
C LYS A 223 -35.39 -19.63 1.44
N LYS A 224 -34.69 -18.56 1.84
CA LYS A 224 -34.22 -17.52 0.92
C LYS A 224 -33.10 -18.02 0.00
N VAL A 225 -32.27 -18.98 0.45
CA VAL A 225 -31.31 -19.67 -0.41
C VAL A 225 -32.05 -20.40 -1.54
N GLY A 226 -33.12 -21.14 -1.24
CA GLY A 226 -33.95 -21.79 -2.25
C GLY A 226 -34.54 -20.81 -3.25
N GLU A 227 -35.02 -19.64 -2.79
CA GLU A 227 -35.53 -18.57 -3.64
C GLU A 227 -34.43 -18.00 -4.55
N LEU A 228 -33.23 -17.74 -4.02
CA LEU A 228 -32.06 -17.31 -4.78
C LEU A 228 -31.68 -18.32 -5.89
N LEU A 229 -31.62 -19.61 -5.57
CA LEU A 229 -31.27 -20.64 -6.54
C LEU A 229 -32.29 -20.73 -7.67
N ARG A 230 -33.60 -20.66 -7.38
CA ARG A 230 -34.65 -20.59 -8.40
C ARG A 230 -34.55 -19.34 -9.27
N ALA A 231 -34.26 -18.20 -8.66
CA ALA A 231 -34.03 -16.96 -9.41
C ALA A 231 -32.82 -17.08 -10.35
N ILE A 232 -31.73 -17.71 -9.90
CA ILE A 232 -30.54 -17.99 -10.73
C ILE A 232 -30.91 -18.89 -11.92
N ASP A 233 -31.74 -19.92 -11.73
CA ASP A 233 -32.19 -20.79 -12.82
C ASP A 233 -33.03 -20.01 -13.85
N GLY A 234 -33.80 -19.03 -13.42
CA GLY A 234 -34.56 -18.12 -14.28
C GLY A 234 -33.74 -16.97 -14.89
N TYR A 235 -32.42 -16.93 -14.72
CA TYR A 235 -31.61 -15.82 -15.25
C TYR A 235 -31.64 -15.73 -16.78
N GLU A 236 -32.13 -14.60 -17.28
CA GLU A 236 -32.22 -14.27 -18.70
C GLU A 236 -31.10 -13.36 -19.15
N GLY A 237 -29.91 -13.88 -19.31
CA GLY A 237 -28.74 -13.13 -19.75
C GLY A 237 -27.76 -14.04 -20.48
N SER A 238 -26.48 -13.61 -20.53
CA SER A 238 -25.44 -14.45 -21.13
C SER A 238 -25.39 -15.84 -20.47
N GLY A 239 -25.37 -16.91 -21.27
CA GLY A 239 -25.26 -18.29 -20.81
C GLY A 239 -24.02 -18.52 -19.93
N ILE A 240 -22.89 -17.89 -20.26
CA ILE A 240 -21.66 -17.93 -19.43
C ILE A 240 -21.92 -17.33 -18.05
N THR A 241 -22.66 -16.21 -17.96
CA THR A 241 -23.00 -15.58 -16.68
C THR A 241 -23.97 -16.45 -15.88
N LYS A 242 -24.95 -17.06 -16.55
CA LYS A 242 -25.92 -17.98 -15.92
C LYS A 242 -25.21 -19.16 -15.29
N LEU A 243 -24.37 -19.86 -16.06
CA LEU A 243 -23.59 -20.99 -15.55
C LEU A 243 -22.62 -20.58 -14.45
N ALA A 244 -21.99 -19.39 -14.52
CA ALA A 244 -21.17 -18.88 -13.43
C ALA A 244 -21.95 -18.66 -12.13
N LEU A 245 -23.20 -18.15 -12.24
CA LEU A 245 -24.10 -17.99 -11.10
C LEU A 245 -24.54 -19.32 -10.52
N GLN A 246 -24.80 -20.33 -11.38
CA GLN A 246 -25.18 -21.68 -10.97
C GLN A 246 -24.03 -22.46 -10.33
N ILE A 247 -22.79 -22.34 -10.85
CA ILE A 247 -21.61 -23.03 -10.32
C ILE A 247 -21.16 -22.43 -8.98
N ALA A 248 -21.22 -21.10 -8.84
CA ALA A 248 -20.67 -20.40 -7.67
C ALA A 248 -21.13 -20.95 -6.31
N PRO A 249 -22.42 -21.24 -6.07
CA PRO A 249 -22.87 -21.80 -4.79
C PRO A 249 -22.36 -23.22 -4.51
N HIS A 250 -22.08 -24.03 -5.53
CA HIS A 250 -21.61 -25.42 -5.36
C HIS A 250 -20.14 -25.51 -4.96
N VAL A 251 -19.30 -24.61 -5.50
CA VAL A 251 -17.84 -24.66 -5.32
C VAL A 251 -17.33 -23.68 -4.25
N PHE A 252 -18.10 -22.68 -3.89
CA PHE A 252 -17.85 -21.63 -2.88
C PHE A 252 -16.39 -21.15 -2.80
N VAL A 253 -15.67 -21.12 -3.93
CA VAL A 253 -14.35 -20.50 -4.07
C VAL A 253 -14.45 -18.98 -4.08
N ARG A 254 -13.32 -18.27 -3.97
CA ARG A 254 -13.38 -16.80 -4.05
C ARG A 254 -13.80 -16.36 -5.46
N PRO A 255 -14.57 -15.25 -5.61
CA PRO A 255 -14.99 -14.76 -6.92
C PRO A 255 -13.85 -14.54 -7.91
N GLY A 256 -12.67 -14.14 -7.39
CA GLY A 256 -11.46 -14.01 -8.18
C GLY A 256 -10.92 -15.35 -8.69
N GLU A 257 -11.01 -16.39 -7.88
CA GLU A 257 -10.61 -17.78 -8.25
C GLU A 257 -11.56 -18.31 -9.30
N LEU A 258 -12.88 -18.18 -9.09
CA LEU A 258 -13.89 -18.61 -10.07
C LEU A 258 -13.66 -17.97 -11.45
N ARG A 259 -13.58 -16.65 -11.52
CA ARG A 259 -13.49 -15.96 -12.81
C ARG A 259 -12.17 -16.20 -13.57
N HIS A 260 -11.08 -16.51 -12.87
CA HIS A 260 -9.78 -16.80 -13.49
C HIS A 260 -9.52 -18.29 -13.70
N SER A 261 -10.50 -19.17 -13.45
CA SER A 261 -10.34 -20.59 -13.71
C SER A 261 -10.06 -20.86 -15.19
N GLU A 262 -9.19 -21.82 -15.43
CA GLU A 262 -8.83 -22.29 -16.78
C GLU A 262 -9.16 -23.78 -16.91
N TRP A 263 -9.47 -24.22 -18.11
CA TRP A 263 -9.82 -25.63 -18.35
C TRP A 263 -8.69 -26.59 -17.99
N SER A 264 -7.44 -26.15 -18.08
CA SER A 264 -6.26 -26.93 -17.64
C SER A 264 -6.24 -27.22 -16.13
N GLU A 265 -7.09 -26.57 -15.33
CA GLU A 265 -7.19 -26.75 -13.89
C GLU A 265 -8.31 -27.71 -13.50
N ILE A 266 -9.22 -28.06 -14.44
CA ILE A 266 -10.44 -28.81 -14.20
C ILE A 266 -10.27 -30.24 -14.74
N ASP A 267 -10.31 -31.22 -13.86
CA ASP A 267 -10.43 -32.62 -14.17
C ASP A 267 -11.90 -33.05 -13.94
N LEU A 268 -12.67 -33.14 -15.06
CA LEU A 268 -14.08 -33.47 -15.00
C LEU A 268 -14.31 -34.96 -14.70
N ASP A 269 -13.38 -35.84 -15.08
CA ASP A 269 -13.50 -37.28 -14.84
C ASP A 269 -13.07 -37.64 -13.42
N GLY A 270 -12.01 -37.02 -12.94
CA GLY A 270 -11.59 -37.10 -11.52
C GLY A 270 -12.44 -36.29 -10.56
N ALA A 271 -13.38 -35.49 -11.06
CA ALA A 271 -14.23 -34.56 -10.27
C ALA A 271 -13.40 -33.61 -9.38
N LEU A 272 -12.37 -33.01 -9.95
CA LEU A 272 -11.40 -32.15 -9.24
C LEU A 272 -11.18 -30.82 -9.95
N TRP A 273 -11.03 -29.76 -9.16
CA TRP A 273 -10.50 -28.49 -9.64
C TRP A 273 -9.25 -28.13 -8.83
N THR A 274 -8.10 -28.06 -9.51
CA THR A 274 -6.81 -27.72 -8.89
C THR A 274 -6.45 -26.27 -9.20
N ILE A 275 -6.61 -25.39 -8.22
CA ILE A 275 -6.25 -23.97 -8.35
C ILE A 275 -4.76 -23.81 -8.05
N PRO A 276 -3.94 -23.33 -9.01
CA PRO A 276 -2.49 -23.18 -8.83
C PRO A 276 -2.15 -22.14 -7.74
N ALA A 277 -1.01 -22.33 -7.08
CA ALA A 277 -0.52 -21.43 -6.02
C ALA A 277 -0.42 -19.95 -6.46
N GLY A 278 -0.08 -19.71 -7.72
CA GLY A 278 0.01 -18.36 -8.30
C GLY A 278 -1.31 -17.58 -8.34
N LYS A 279 -2.44 -18.30 -8.39
CA LYS A 279 -3.80 -17.72 -8.38
C LYS A 279 -4.37 -17.58 -6.97
N MET A 280 -3.74 -18.20 -5.96
CA MET A 280 -4.22 -18.21 -4.59
C MET A 280 -3.66 -17.05 -3.76
N LYS A 281 -4.52 -16.43 -2.94
CA LYS A 281 -4.13 -15.34 -2.02
C LYS A 281 -2.98 -15.75 -1.08
N MET A 282 -2.99 -16.99 -0.61
CA MET A 282 -1.99 -17.54 0.33
C MET A 282 -0.81 -18.21 -0.38
N ARG A 283 -0.72 -18.12 -1.73
CA ARG A 283 0.34 -18.74 -2.54
C ARG A 283 0.55 -20.24 -2.28
N LYS A 284 -0.52 -20.95 -1.95
CA LYS A 284 -0.55 -22.42 -1.83
C LYS A 284 -1.63 -22.95 -2.76
N ALA A 285 -1.30 -24.01 -3.53
CA ALA A 285 -2.30 -24.65 -4.39
C ALA A 285 -3.48 -25.15 -3.55
N HIS A 286 -4.68 -25.06 -4.13
CA HIS A 286 -5.93 -25.47 -3.50
C HIS A 286 -6.67 -26.44 -4.41
N VAL A 287 -7.05 -27.58 -3.87
CA VAL A 287 -7.84 -28.59 -4.59
C VAL A 287 -9.26 -28.55 -4.08
N VAL A 288 -10.21 -28.37 -4.99
CA VAL A 288 -11.65 -28.31 -4.74
C VAL A 288 -12.27 -29.62 -5.26
N PRO A 289 -12.87 -30.44 -4.40
CA PRO A 289 -13.67 -31.58 -4.86
C PRO A 289 -14.96 -31.07 -5.49
N LEU A 290 -15.30 -31.62 -6.66
CA LEU A 290 -16.52 -31.26 -7.37
C LEU A 290 -17.62 -32.31 -7.09
N SER A 291 -18.80 -31.83 -6.74
CA SER A 291 -20.00 -32.69 -6.68
C SER A 291 -20.45 -33.09 -8.08
N SER A 292 -21.30 -34.09 -8.17
CA SER A 292 -21.90 -34.50 -9.45
C SER A 292 -22.65 -33.37 -10.14
N GLN A 293 -23.34 -32.50 -9.39
CA GLN A 293 -24.02 -31.32 -9.89
C GLN A 293 -23.03 -30.29 -10.45
N ALA A 294 -21.94 -30.05 -9.72
CA ALA A 294 -20.88 -29.12 -10.18
C ALA A 294 -20.23 -29.65 -11.48
N VAL A 295 -19.91 -30.95 -11.53
CA VAL A 295 -19.34 -31.56 -12.74
C VAL A 295 -20.27 -31.39 -13.94
N GLU A 296 -21.57 -31.61 -13.77
CA GLU A 296 -22.56 -31.44 -14.85
C GLU A 296 -22.62 -29.99 -15.34
N LEU A 297 -22.64 -29.01 -14.42
CA LEU A 297 -22.60 -27.59 -14.79
C LEU A 297 -21.30 -27.21 -15.49
N PHE A 298 -20.16 -27.76 -15.06
CA PHE A 298 -18.89 -27.56 -15.76
C PHE A 298 -18.86 -28.22 -17.14
N ARG A 299 -19.48 -29.40 -17.32
CA ARG A 299 -19.66 -30.03 -18.65
C ARG A 299 -20.49 -29.14 -19.59
N GLN A 300 -21.58 -28.59 -19.10
CA GLN A 300 -22.37 -27.61 -19.88
C GLN A 300 -21.53 -26.37 -20.24
N MET A 301 -20.74 -25.86 -19.32
CA MET A 301 -19.83 -24.74 -19.59
C MET A 301 -18.75 -25.14 -20.60
N HIS A 302 -18.22 -26.37 -20.52
CA HIS A 302 -17.21 -26.88 -21.45
C HIS A 302 -17.75 -26.95 -22.89
N ALA A 303 -19.01 -27.31 -23.08
CA ALA A 303 -19.64 -27.29 -24.40
C ALA A 303 -19.72 -25.85 -25.00
N VAL A 304 -19.74 -24.82 -24.14
CA VAL A 304 -19.81 -23.43 -24.57
C VAL A 304 -18.42 -22.79 -24.76
N THR A 305 -17.48 -23.06 -23.90
CA THR A 305 -16.20 -22.34 -23.82
C THR A 305 -14.94 -23.20 -23.93
N GLY A 306 -15.03 -24.52 -23.74
CA GLY A 306 -13.90 -25.43 -23.77
C GLY A 306 -13.29 -25.68 -25.15
N PRO A 307 -12.24 -26.52 -25.25
CA PRO A 307 -11.52 -27.19 -24.15
C PRO A 307 -10.32 -26.41 -23.60
N GLN A 308 -10.06 -25.18 -24.06
CA GLN A 308 -8.85 -24.40 -23.70
C GLN A 308 -9.17 -22.99 -23.23
N GLY A 309 -8.23 -22.41 -22.49
CA GLY A 309 -8.35 -21.06 -21.97
C GLY A 309 -9.26 -20.96 -20.76
N TYR A 310 -9.86 -19.78 -20.57
CA TYR A 310 -10.70 -19.49 -19.39
C TYR A 310 -12.02 -20.27 -19.43
N VAL A 311 -12.40 -20.86 -18.30
CA VAL A 311 -13.71 -21.48 -18.11
C VAL A 311 -14.82 -20.42 -18.26
N PHE A 312 -14.60 -19.22 -17.72
CA PHE A 312 -15.53 -18.09 -17.79
C PHE A 312 -14.89 -16.91 -18.53
N PRO A 313 -14.78 -16.98 -19.87
CA PRO A 313 -14.21 -15.88 -20.64
C PRO A 313 -15.11 -14.65 -20.65
N SER A 314 -14.53 -13.50 -21.00
CA SER A 314 -15.30 -12.28 -21.26
C SER A 314 -16.18 -12.48 -22.51
N ILE A 315 -17.40 -11.95 -22.48
CA ILE A 315 -18.31 -11.94 -23.62
C ILE A 315 -17.75 -11.18 -24.85
N ARG A 316 -16.75 -10.31 -24.63
CA ARG A 316 -16.11 -9.50 -25.68
C ARG A 316 -14.89 -10.19 -26.31
N THR A 317 -14.21 -11.07 -25.56
CA THR A 317 -13.01 -11.77 -26.02
C THR A 317 -12.71 -12.99 -25.16
N ARG A 318 -12.31 -14.10 -25.81
CA ARG A 318 -11.89 -15.31 -25.10
C ARG A 318 -10.51 -15.17 -24.44
N ALA A 319 -9.71 -14.16 -24.82
CA ALA A 319 -8.37 -13.92 -24.29
C ALA A 319 -8.34 -13.36 -22.86
N ARG A 320 -9.50 -13.00 -22.30
CA ARG A 320 -9.61 -12.44 -20.94
C ARG A 320 -10.71 -13.16 -20.16
N PRO A 321 -10.56 -13.31 -18.86
CA PRO A 321 -11.64 -13.82 -18.02
C PRO A 321 -12.80 -12.81 -17.98
N MET A 322 -13.98 -13.26 -17.58
CA MET A 322 -15.11 -12.37 -17.30
C MET A 322 -14.73 -11.28 -16.30
N SER A 323 -15.41 -10.13 -16.37
CA SER A 323 -15.18 -9.01 -15.44
C SER A 323 -15.43 -9.45 -13.99
N GLU A 324 -14.68 -8.86 -13.05
CA GLU A 324 -14.85 -9.12 -11.62
C GLU A 324 -16.27 -8.79 -11.11
N ASN A 325 -16.96 -7.90 -11.81
CA ASN A 325 -18.33 -7.50 -11.45
C ASN A 325 -19.42 -8.32 -12.15
N THR A 326 -19.08 -9.27 -13.03
CA THR A 326 -20.08 -10.00 -13.86
C THR A 326 -21.10 -10.74 -13.01
N VAL A 327 -20.66 -11.52 -12.01
CA VAL A 327 -21.54 -12.28 -11.11
C VAL A 327 -22.41 -11.33 -10.27
N ASN A 328 -21.81 -10.24 -9.74
CA ASN A 328 -22.56 -9.23 -8.98
C ASN A 328 -23.59 -8.52 -9.87
N ALA A 329 -23.25 -8.18 -11.11
CA ALA A 329 -24.20 -7.60 -12.06
C ALA A 329 -25.35 -8.56 -12.38
N GLY A 330 -25.06 -9.87 -12.46
CA GLY A 330 -26.08 -10.91 -12.59
C GLY A 330 -27.04 -10.92 -11.42
N LEU A 331 -26.51 -10.91 -10.18
CA LEU A 331 -27.33 -10.84 -8.96
C LEU A 331 -28.20 -9.57 -8.91
N ARG A 332 -27.64 -8.40 -9.33
CA ARG A 332 -28.42 -7.14 -9.43
C ARG A 332 -29.59 -7.24 -10.42
N ARG A 333 -29.38 -7.92 -11.56
CA ARG A 333 -30.46 -8.16 -12.54
C ARG A 333 -31.57 -9.07 -12.00
N LEU A 334 -31.22 -9.98 -11.09
CA LEU A 334 -32.18 -10.81 -10.39
C LEU A 334 -32.90 -10.10 -9.22
N GLY A 335 -32.60 -8.82 -8.98
CA GLY A 335 -33.24 -8.00 -7.95
C GLY A 335 -32.53 -7.96 -6.61
N TYR A 336 -31.47 -8.75 -6.39
CA TYR A 336 -30.76 -8.78 -5.10
C TYR A 336 -29.88 -7.56 -4.90
N ALA A 337 -30.07 -6.80 -3.83
CA ALA A 337 -29.26 -5.62 -3.48
C ALA A 337 -27.85 -6.00 -2.97
N THR A 338 -26.91 -5.01 -2.95
CA THR A 338 -25.51 -5.29 -2.58
C THR A 338 -25.35 -5.73 -1.13
N ASP A 339 -26.25 -5.29 -0.28
CA ASP A 339 -26.34 -5.66 1.15
C ASP A 339 -27.10 -6.97 1.37
N GLU A 340 -27.86 -7.47 0.38
CA GLU A 340 -28.51 -8.78 0.47
C GLU A 340 -27.61 -9.90 -0.02
N MET A 341 -27.09 -9.82 -1.23
CA MET A 341 -26.29 -10.89 -1.81
C MET A 341 -25.19 -10.38 -2.73
N THR A 342 -24.00 -10.96 -2.60
CA THR A 342 -22.83 -10.70 -3.45
C THR A 342 -22.21 -12.01 -3.92
N ALA A 343 -21.34 -11.95 -4.94
CA ALA A 343 -20.53 -13.10 -5.35
C ALA A 343 -19.69 -13.68 -4.20
N HIS A 344 -19.25 -12.84 -3.25
CA HIS A 344 -18.57 -13.31 -2.04
C HIS A 344 -19.55 -13.93 -1.03
N GLY A 345 -20.80 -13.53 -1.07
CA GLY A 345 -21.88 -14.05 -0.22
C GLY A 345 -22.11 -15.57 -0.36
N PHE A 346 -21.84 -16.17 -1.52
CA PHE A 346 -21.91 -17.62 -1.70
C PHE A 346 -20.96 -18.38 -0.76
N ARG A 347 -19.79 -17.81 -0.44
CA ARG A 347 -18.86 -18.40 0.52
C ARG A 347 -19.35 -18.29 1.96
N ALA A 348 -19.90 -17.13 2.33
CA ALA A 348 -20.48 -16.92 3.64
C ALA A 348 -21.72 -17.81 3.84
N MET A 349 -22.58 -17.94 2.82
CA MET A 349 -23.71 -18.87 2.78
C MET A 349 -23.25 -20.30 3.06
N ALA A 350 -22.26 -20.81 2.32
CA ALA A 350 -21.74 -22.15 2.50
C ALA A 350 -21.11 -22.33 3.89
N SER A 351 -20.25 -21.38 4.31
CA SER A 351 -19.62 -21.43 5.63
C SER A 351 -20.65 -21.50 6.75
N THR A 352 -21.64 -20.62 6.74
CA THR A 352 -22.68 -20.56 7.80
C THR A 352 -23.51 -21.84 7.84
N LEU A 353 -24.09 -22.25 6.72
CA LEU A 353 -24.99 -23.39 6.68
C LEU A 353 -24.29 -24.73 6.89
N LEU A 354 -23.03 -24.89 6.43
CA LEU A 354 -22.23 -26.08 6.73
C LEU A 354 -21.91 -26.18 8.22
N ASN A 355 -21.55 -25.09 8.89
CA ASN A 355 -21.31 -25.05 10.33
C ASN A 355 -22.61 -25.30 11.13
N GLU A 356 -23.70 -24.66 10.74
CA GLU A 356 -25.00 -24.83 11.40
C GLU A 356 -25.56 -26.25 11.26
N SER A 357 -25.19 -26.96 10.17
CA SER A 357 -25.59 -28.35 9.97
C SER A 357 -25.06 -29.28 11.06
N GLY A 358 -23.96 -28.93 11.71
CA GLY A 358 -23.29 -29.75 12.73
C GLY A 358 -22.74 -31.09 12.22
N LYS A 359 -22.74 -31.35 10.90
CA LYS A 359 -22.36 -32.63 10.29
C LYS A 359 -20.88 -32.76 10.01
N TRP A 360 -20.18 -31.63 9.85
CA TRP A 360 -18.82 -31.57 9.30
C TRP A 360 -17.86 -30.99 10.33
N ASN A 361 -16.63 -31.50 10.31
CA ASN A 361 -15.57 -30.91 11.13
C ASN A 361 -15.32 -29.45 10.70
N PRO A 362 -15.31 -28.48 11.62
CA PRO A 362 -15.02 -27.09 11.29
C PRO A 362 -13.69 -26.90 10.52
N ASP A 363 -12.66 -27.69 10.83
CA ASP A 363 -11.38 -27.64 10.11
C ASP A 363 -11.54 -28.09 8.63
N ALA A 364 -12.46 -29.03 8.34
CA ALA A 364 -12.76 -29.43 6.97
C ALA A 364 -13.46 -28.31 6.19
N ILE A 365 -14.37 -27.58 6.83
CA ILE A 365 -15.05 -26.43 6.26
C ILE A 365 -14.04 -25.30 5.97
N GLU A 366 -13.20 -24.92 6.95
CA GLU A 366 -12.17 -23.89 6.79
C GLU A 366 -11.18 -24.24 5.67
N ARG A 367 -10.82 -25.51 5.52
CA ARG A 367 -9.97 -25.99 4.42
C ARG A 367 -10.67 -25.93 3.07
N ALA A 368 -11.95 -26.27 2.99
CA ALA A 368 -12.73 -26.13 1.76
C ALA A 368 -12.80 -24.65 1.33
N LEU A 369 -12.89 -23.75 2.29
CA LEU A 369 -12.83 -22.30 2.08
C LEU A 369 -11.40 -21.78 1.76
N ALA A 370 -10.37 -22.61 1.75
CA ALA A 370 -8.97 -22.19 1.60
C ALA A 370 -8.59 -21.06 2.59
N HIS A 371 -9.12 -21.13 3.82
CA HIS A 371 -8.66 -20.30 4.92
C HIS A 371 -7.35 -20.90 5.47
N GLY A 372 -6.34 -20.05 5.69
CA GLY A 372 -5.06 -20.49 6.22
C GLY A 372 -5.19 -20.89 7.69
N ASP A 373 -4.56 -22.00 8.08
CA ASP A 373 -4.34 -22.30 9.49
C ASP A 373 -3.59 -21.15 10.15
N THR A 374 -4.14 -20.58 11.19
CA THR A 374 -3.48 -19.57 12.02
C THR A 374 -2.31 -20.16 12.79
N ASP A 375 -2.32 -21.48 13.02
CA ASP A 375 -1.27 -22.25 13.66
C ASP A 375 -0.35 -22.91 12.63
N LYS A 376 0.91 -22.43 12.54
CA LYS A 376 1.92 -22.95 11.61
C LYS A 376 2.31 -24.41 11.90
N VAL A 377 2.18 -24.86 13.15
CA VAL A 377 2.47 -26.24 13.56
C VAL A 377 1.37 -27.17 13.05
N ARG A 378 0.11 -26.81 13.25
CA ARG A 378 -1.05 -27.51 12.70
C ARG A 378 -0.99 -27.61 11.16
N ALA A 379 -0.60 -26.53 10.48
CA ALA A 379 -0.50 -26.50 9.02
C ALA A 379 0.48 -27.53 8.45
N ALA A 380 1.56 -27.86 9.16
CA ALA A 380 2.60 -28.81 8.70
C ALA A 380 2.12 -30.27 8.79
N TYR A 381 1.34 -30.62 9.81
CA TYR A 381 0.91 -32.01 10.06
C TYR A 381 -0.32 -32.45 9.23
N HIS A 382 -1.05 -31.54 8.58
CA HIS A 382 -2.37 -31.81 8.04
C HIS A 382 -2.51 -31.67 6.52
N ARG A 383 -1.46 -31.95 5.72
CA ARG A 383 -1.51 -31.81 4.23
C ARG A 383 -2.57 -32.69 3.55
N GLY A 384 -2.94 -33.81 4.12
CA GLY A 384 -3.97 -34.74 3.61
C GLY A 384 -5.24 -34.83 4.46
N ALA A 385 -5.30 -34.07 5.61
CA ALA A 385 -6.40 -34.18 6.54
C ALA A 385 -7.73 -33.68 5.93
N HIS A 386 -8.77 -34.43 6.20
CA HIS A 386 -10.14 -34.15 5.80
C HIS A 386 -10.43 -34.25 4.28
N TRP A 387 -9.55 -34.84 3.43
CA TRP A 387 -9.86 -34.93 1.99
C TRP A 387 -11.14 -35.70 1.73
N ASN A 388 -11.26 -36.91 2.25
CA ASN A 388 -12.45 -37.76 2.09
C ASN A 388 -13.70 -37.11 2.66
N GLU A 389 -13.54 -36.38 3.78
CA GLU A 389 -14.64 -35.62 4.40
C GLU A 389 -15.06 -34.46 3.50
N ARG A 390 -14.13 -33.72 2.92
CA ARG A 390 -14.41 -32.60 2.00
C ARG A 390 -15.10 -33.09 0.71
N VAL A 391 -14.74 -34.26 0.19
CA VAL A 391 -15.43 -34.87 -0.97
C VAL A 391 -16.89 -35.16 -0.61
N LYS A 392 -17.13 -35.85 0.52
CA LYS A 392 -18.48 -36.13 1.01
C LYS A 392 -19.27 -34.85 1.31
N MET A 393 -18.61 -33.87 1.89
CA MET A 393 -19.19 -32.57 2.21
C MET A 393 -19.61 -31.81 0.94
N ALA A 394 -18.80 -31.79 -0.10
CA ALA A 394 -19.13 -31.12 -1.36
C ALA A 394 -20.36 -31.74 -2.03
N GLN A 395 -20.46 -33.11 -2.05
CA GLN A 395 -21.60 -33.79 -2.59
C GLN A 395 -22.87 -33.51 -1.76
N TRP A 396 -22.79 -33.69 -0.45
CA TRP A 396 -23.90 -33.39 0.46
C TRP A 396 -24.37 -31.94 0.34
N TRP A 397 -23.44 -30.99 0.27
CA TRP A 397 -23.77 -29.58 0.11
C TRP A 397 -24.59 -29.31 -1.15
N SER A 398 -24.20 -29.90 -2.28
CA SER A 398 -24.92 -29.75 -3.53
C SER A 398 -26.31 -30.40 -3.49
N GLU A 399 -26.45 -31.55 -2.86
CA GLU A 399 -27.75 -32.20 -2.63
C GLU A 399 -28.64 -31.35 -1.71
N TYR A 400 -28.04 -30.71 -0.69
CA TYR A 400 -28.76 -29.78 0.17
C TYR A 400 -29.26 -28.56 -0.60
N LEU A 401 -28.42 -27.97 -1.45
CA LEU A 401 -28.85 -26.89 -2.35
C LEU A 401 -29.98 -27.32 -3.28
N ASP A 402 -29.94 -28.53 -3.83
CA ASP A 402 -31.01 -29.08 -4.67
C ASP A 402 -32.33 -29.24 -3.88
N THR A 403 -32.23 -29.63 -2.63
CA THR A 403 -33.40 -29.76 -1.72
C THR A 403 -34.05 -28.38 -1.48
N LEU A 404 -33.23 -27.37 -1.17
CA LEU A 404 -33.70 -25.99 -0.98
C LEU A 404 -34.31 -25.40 -2.28
N ARG A 405 -33.70 -25.70 -3.43
CA ARG A 405 -34.14 -25.24 -4.75
C ARG A 405 -35.53 -25.82 -5.08
N ARG A 406 -35.77 -27.07 -4.75
CA ARG A 406 -37.08 -27.73 -4.95
C ARG A 406 -38.16 -27.20 -4.01
N GLY A 407 -37.82 -26.45 -2.95
CA GLY A 407 -38.76 -25.90 -2.00
C GLY A 407 -39.23 -26.92 -0.96
N ALA A 408 -38.51 -28.03 -0.76
CA ALA A 408 -38.78 -28.98 0.29
C ALA A 408 -38.51 -28.39 1.68
N GLU A 409 -39.36 -28.71 2.66
CA GLU A 409 -39.18 -28.27 4.03
C GLU A 409 -37.96 -28.96 4.64
N VAL A 410 -36.96 -28.18 5.03
CA VAL A 410 -35.77 -28.70 5.71
C VAL A 410 -36.02 -28.73 7.19
N VAL A 411 -36.30 -29.91 7.71
CA VAL A 411 -36.44 -30.12 9.16
C VAL A 411 -35.04 -30.11 9.79
N PRO A 412 -34.73 -29.17 10.70
CA PRO A 412 -33.42 -29.17 11.37
C PRO A 412 -33.29 -30.44 12.21
N LEU A 413 -32.19 -31.17 12.07
CA LEU A 413 -31.87 -32.30 12.93
C LEU A 413 -31.67 -31.76 14.36
N ARG A 414 -32.58 -32.11 15.26
CA ARG A 414 -32.40 -31.84 16.70
C ARG A 414 -31.08 -32.48 17.16
N ARG A 415 -30.21 -31.66 17.77
CA ARG A 415 -29.08 -32.19 18.54
C ARG A 415 -29.61 -33.25 19.49
N ARG A 416 -29.11 -34.48 19.43
CA ARG A 416 -29.26 -35.41 20.55
C ARG A 416 -28.61 -34.73 21.75
N GLU A 417 -29.41 -34.35 22.74
CA GLU A 417 -28.90 -34.03 24.07
C GLU A 417 -28.15 -35.27 24.54
N GLN A 418 -26.86 -35.10 24.79
CA GLN A 418 -26.09 -36.12 25.50
C GLN A 418 -26.71 -36.17 26.91
N SER A 419 -27.46 -37.24 27.17
CA SER A 419 -27.90 -37.59 28.52
C SER A 419 -26.62 -37.78 29.34
N THR A 420 -26.54 -37.01 30.42
CA THR A 420 -25.53 -37.10 31.50
C THR A 420 -25.36 -38.50 32.00
#